data_a87a994c7e180844948beacd74fade7c
#
_entry.id   a87a994c7e180844948beacd74fade7c
#
_cell.length_a   1.000
_cell.length_b   1.000
_cell.length_c   1.000
_cell.angle_alpha   90.00
_cell.angle_beta   90.00
_cell.angle_gamma   90.00
#
_symmetry.space_group_name_H-M   'P 1'
#
loop_
_entity.id
_entity.type
_entity.pdbx_description
1 polymer ?
#
loop_
_entity_poly.entity_id
_entity_poly.type
_entity_poly.pdbx_seq_one_letter_code
_entity_poly.pdbx_strand_id
1 'polypeptide(L)'
;MADLDFSVTDLPSVSHPEVGETVPDFTRPLVNDEYWEDTALSTVTESGPTLLVFHPMDGAFPTTYMWNAIDDHGFGDDVTLIGVSVSSPYEHSSLLESREIDARLYADPSAELAEQYNIPNPLDDMTGVTEHRPAIFLLDTERTVQYVWVATEWPAFPDYDEIATAISEHT
;
A
#
# COMPACT_ATOMS: atom_id res chain seq x y z
N MET A 1 -8.70 -18.74 25.41
CA MET A 1 -8.19 -17.94 24.29
C MET A 1 -6.70 -17.73 24.48
N ALA A 2 -5.87 -18.27 23.61
CA ALA A 2 -4.43 -18.04 23.70
C ALA A 2 -4.18 -16.55 23.43
N ASP A 3 -3.56 -15.90 24.39
CA ASP A 3 -3.06 -14.56 24.23
C ASP A 3 -1.90 -14.67 23.24
N LEU A 4 -2.16 -14.37 21.97
CA LEU A 4 -1.13 -14.32 20.95
C LEU A 4 -0.34 -13.05 21.18
N ASP A 5 0.67 -13.17 22.05
CA ASP A 5 1.61 -12.09 22.30
C ASP A 5 2.49 -11.91 21.05
N PHE A 6 2.00 -11.13 20.10
CA PHE A 6 2.82 -10.72 18.96
C PHE A 6 3.82 -9.71 19.49
N SER A 7 5.09 -10.10 19.52
CA SER A 7 6.14 -9.14 19.85
C SER A 7 6.17 -8.05 18.79
N VAL A 8 5.89 -6.82 19.21
CA VAL A 8 5.94 -5.65 18.34
C VAL A 8 7.37 -5.10 18.35
N THR A 9 7.91 -4.86 17.17
CA THR A 9 9.25 -4.30 16.99
C THR A 9 9.16 -2.86 16.52
N ASP A 10 9.84 -1.95 17.19
CA ASP A 10 9.94 -0.56 16.74
C ASP A 10 10.74 -0.48 15.43
N LEU A 11 10.25 0.32 14.48
CA LEU A 11 10.93 0.56 13.22
C LEU A 11 11.70 1.88 13.28
N PRO A 12 12.85 1.99 12.56
CA PRO A 12 13.60 3.25 12.48
C PRO A 12 12.74 4.38 11.92
N SER A 13 13.01 5.61 12.36
CA SER A 13 12.38 6.80 11.79
C SER A 13 12.77 6.97 10.32
N VAL A 14 11.83 7.38 9.48
CA VAL A 14 12.05 7.60 8.05
C VAL A 14 11.50 8.96 7.62
N SER A 15 12.10 9.53 6.57
CA SER A 15 11.67 10.81 5.98
C SER A 15 10.78 10.54 4.76
N HIS A 16 9.62 9.95 5.00
CA HIS A 16 8.63 9.67 3.96
C HIS A 16 7.94 10.96 3.48
N PRO A 17 7.28 10.94 2.30
CA PRO A 17 6.49 12.09 1.84
C PRO A 17 5.41 12.49 2.85
N GLU A 18 5.26 13.78 3.05
CA GLU A 18 4.29 14.37 3.98
C GLU A 18 3.12 15.01 3.24
N VAL A 19 2.05 15.32 3.97
CA VAL A 19 0.90 16.05 3.42
C VAL A 19 1.36 17.35 2.76
N GLY A 20 0.87 17.59 1.54
CA GLY A 20 1.24 18.75 0.73
C GLY A 20 2.41 18.52 -0.23
N GLU A 21 3.16 17.44 -0.05
CA GLU A 21 4.24 17.07 -0.98
C GLU A 21 3.71 16.22 -2.13
N THR A 22 4.39 16.28 -3.27
CA THR A 22 4.09 15.44 -4.44
C THR A 22 4.97 14.19 -4.37
N VAL A 23 4.36 13.01 -4.42
CA VAL A 23 5.10 11.75 -4.41
C VAL A 23 5.74 11.47 -5.76
N PRO A 24 6.88 10.75 -5.78
CA PRO A 24 7.51 10.34 -7.04
C PRO A 24 6.56 9.58 -7.95
N ASP A 25 6.60 9.90 -9.24
CA ASP A 25 5.95 9.07 -10.25
C ASP A 25 6.80 7.84 -10.54
N PHE A 26 6.17 6.78 -10.97
CA PHE A 26 6.88 5.56 -11.33
C PHE A 26 6.05 4.76 -12.33
N THR A 27 6.70 3.85 -13.03
CA THR A 27 6.06 2.89 -13.94
C THR A 27 6.46 1.49 -13.52
N ARG A 28 5.48 0.65 -13.25
CA ARG A 28 5.65 -0.77 -12.88
C ARG A 28 4.48 -1.57 -13.45
N PRO A 29 4.59 -2.90 -13.51
CA PRO A 29 3.45 -3.74 -13.87
C PRO A 29 2.29 -3.51 -12.89
N LEU A 30 1.16 -3.07 -13.42
CA LEU A 30 -0.07 -2.89 -12.65
C LEU A 30 -1.02 -4.05 -12.98
N VAL A 31 -1.30 -4.85 -11.97
CA VAL A 31 -2.07 -6.09 -12.09
C VAL A 31 -3.54 -5.82 -11.79
N ASN A 32 -4.41 -6.17 -12.73
CA ASN A 32 -5.86 -6.17 -12.52
C ASN A 32 -6.39 -7.61 -12.47
N ASP A 33 -7.69 -7.80 -12.49
CA ASP A 33 -8.34 -9.11 -12.41
C ASP A 33 -8.15 -10.01 -13.65
N GLU A 34 -7.66 -9.45 -14.76
CA GLU A 34 -7.50 -10.18 -16.02
C GLU A 34 -6.05 -10.28 -16.50
N TYR A 35 -5.29 -9.19 -16.40
CA TYR A 35 -3.93 -9.09 -16.93
C TYR A 35 -3.10 -8.04 -16.17
N TRP A 36 -1.90 -7.81 -16.63
CA TRP A 36 -1.06 -6.69 -16.15
C TRP A 36 -0.34 -6.05 -17.33
N GLU A 37 -0.07 -4.75 -17.17
CA GLU A 37 0.73 -3.96 -18.11
C GLU A 37 1.48 -2.87 -17.35
N ASP A 38 2.59 -2.43 -17.90
CA ASP A 38 3.34 -1.32 -17.33
C ASP A 38 2.50 -0.06 -17.38
N THR A 39 2.27 0.54 -16.20
CA THR A 39 1.39 1.70 -16.05
C THR A 39 2.03 2.72 -15.14
N ALA A 40 2.06 3.98 -15.55
CA ALA A 40 2.54 5.08 -14.72
C ALA A 40 1.52 5.40 -13.61
N LEU A 41 2.02 5.69 -12.40
CA LEU A 41 1.15 6.14 -11.31
C LEU A 41 0.37 7.40 -11.71
N SER A 42 1.03 8.35 -12.40
CA SER A 42 0.38 9.56 -12.91
C SER A 42 -0.83 9.29 -13.79
N THR A 43 -0.79 8.23 -14.59
CA THR A 43 -1.94 7.81 -15.41
C THR A 43 -3.11 7.37 -14.54
N VAL A 44 -2.83 6.68 -13.44
CA VAL A 44 -3.86 6.24 -12.48
C VAL A 44 -4.48 7.43 -11.76
N THR A 45 -3.65 8.32 -11.24
CA THR A 45 -4.13 9.45 -10.42
C THR A 45 -4.88 10.50 -11.23
N GLU A 46 -4.65 10.62 -12.52
CA GLU A 46 -5.41 11.51 -13.39
C GLU A 46 -6.92 11.22 -13.38
N SER A 47 -7.30 9.99 -13.08
CA SER A 47 -8.69 9.56 -13.06
C SER A 47 -9.46 10.00 -11.81
N GLY A 48 -8.78 10.43 -10.77
CA GLY A 48 -9.39 10.87 -9.52
C GLY A 48 -8.53 10.58 -8.29
N PRO A 49 -9.07 10.84 -7.08
CA PRO A 49 -8.37 10.55 -5.84
C PRO A 49 -7.98 9.07 -5.75
N THR A 50 -6.77 8.81 -5.29
CA THR A 50 -6.20 7.46 -5.22
C THR A 50 -5.69 7.17 -3.81
N LEU A 51 -6.10 6.02 -3.27
CA LEU A 51 -5.53 5.49 -2.04
C LEU A 51 -4.42 4.51 -2.42
N LEU A 52 -3.17 4.93 -2.21
CA LEU A 52 -1.98 4.15 -2.52
C LEU A 52 -1.53 3.40 -1.27
N VAL A 53 -1.60 2.08 -1.31
CA VAL A 53 -1.37 1.21 -0.15
C VAL A 53 -0.10 0.39 -0.36
N PHE A 54 0.96 0.72 0.38
CA PHE A 54 2.16 -0.11 0.44
C PHE A 54 1.92 -1.20 1.49
N HIS A 55 2.04 -2.45 1.09
CA HIS A 55 1.76 -3.58 1.98
C HIS A 55 2.85 -4.64 1.89
N PRO A 56 2.95 -5.53 2.91
CA PRO A 56 3.86 -6.66 2.86
C PRO A 56 3.54 -7.60 1.70
N MET A 57 4.38 -8.61 1.49
CA MET A 57 4.15 -9.66 0.50
C MET A 57 2.72 -10.18 0.57
N ASP A 58 2.17 -10.55 -0.57
CA ASP A 58 0.77 -10.93 -0.72
C ASP A 58 0.31 -12.05 0.22
N GLY A 59 1.21 -12.96 0.58
CA GLY A 59 0.92 -14.06 1.50
C GLY A 59 1.04 -13.69 2.98
N ALA A 60 1.47 -12.49 3.33
CA ALA A 60 1.66 -12.08 4.72
C ALA A 60 0.30 -11.77 5.38
N PHE A 61 0.17 -12.11 6.67
CA PHE A 61 -1.09 -11.86 7.40
C PHE A 61 -1.46 -10.36 7.47
N PRO A 62 -0.51 -9.40 7.63
CA PRO A 62 -0.89 -7.99 7.64
C PRO A 62 -1.51 -7.53 6.33
N THR A 63 -1.06 -8.07 5.20
CA THR A 63 -1.64 -7.77 3.89
C THR A 63 -3.12 -8.17 3.84
N THR A 64 -3.44 -9.37 4.29
CA THR A 64 -4.82 -9.86 4.35
C THR A 64 -5.69 -8.98 5.24
N TYR A 65 -5.22 -8.65 6.44
CA TYR A 65 -5.98 -7.81 7.37
C TYR A 65 -6.20 -6.41 6.82
N MET A 66 -5.20 -5.81 6.20
CA MET A 66 -5.31 -4.47 5.61
C MET A 66 -6.37 -4.42 4.51
N TRP A 67 -6.33 -5.38 3.57
CA TRP A 67 -7.28 -5.41 2.46
C TRP A 67 -8.71 -5.76 2.93
N ASN A 68 -8.86 -6.64 3.90
CA ASN A 68 -10.16 -6.93 4.49
C ASN A 68 -10.78 -5.67 5.13
N ALA A 69 -9.98 -4.90 5.87
CA ALA A 69 -10.45 -3.67 6.50
C ALA A 69 -10.80 -2.58 5.48
N ILE A 70 -10.01 -2.44 4.42
CA ILE A 70 -10.27 -1.50 3.32
C ILE A 70 -11.58 -1.84 2.63
N ASP A 71 -11.81 -3.12 2.38
CA ASP A 71 -13.07 -3.62 1.78
C ASP A 71 -14.26 -3.38 2.70
N ASP A 72 -14.13 -3.73 3.98
CA ASP A 72 -15.20 -3.54 4.98
C ASP A 72 -15.61 -2.08 5.13
N HIS A 73 -14.68 -1.14 4.98
CA HIS A 73 -14.97 0.29 5.03
C HIS A 73 -15.52 0.87 3.73
N GLY A 74 -15.50 0.11 2.64
CA GLY A 74 -16.04 0.54 1.35
C GLY A 74 -15.29 1.71 0.70
N PHE A 75 -14.00 1.89 0.97
CA PHE A 75 -13.21 3.00 0.43
C PHE A 75 -13.20 3.05 -1.09
N GLY A 76 -13.27 1.88 -1.75
CA GLY A 76 -13.27 1.79 -3.20
C GLY A 76 -14.47 2.43 -3.90
N ASP A 77 -15.53 2.77 -3.16
CA ASP A 77 -16.68 3.48 -3.70
C ASP A 77 -16.37 4.95 -3.98
N ASP A 78 -15.40 5.51 -3.27
CA ASP A 78 -15.07 6.94 -3.30
C ASP A 78 -13.70 7.24 -3.93
N VAL A 79 -12.76 6.30 -3.86
CA VAL A 79 -11.39 6.47 -4.35
C VAL A 79 -10.94 5.25 -5.15
N THR A 80 -9.94 5.46 -6.01
CA THR A 80 -9.25 4.35 -6.68
C THR A 80 -8.33 3.67 -5.67
N LEU A 81 -8.43 2.34 -5.55
CA LEU A 81 -7.58 1.56 -4.66
C LEU A 81 -6.41 0.95 -5.42
N ILE A 82 -5.20 1.27 -5.01
CA ILE A 82 -3.95 0.77 -5.61
C ILE A 82 -3.06 0.23 -4.50
N GLY A 83 -2.64 -1.03 -4.63
CA GLY A 83 -1.66 -1.63 -3.73
C GLY A 83 -0.28 -1.67 -4.37
N VAL A 84 0.75 -1.77 -3.55
CA VAL A 84 2.16 -1.94 -3.97
C VAL A 84 2.84 -2.92 -3.02
N SER A 85 3.47 -3.94 -3.56
CA SER A 85 4.36 -4.81 -2.79
C SER A 85 5.46 -5.39 -3.65
N VAL A 86 6.38 -6.12 -3.02
CA VAL A 86 7.48 -6.81 -3.71
C VAL A 86 7.05 -8.13 -4.36
N SER A 87 5.80 -8.54 -4.18
CA SER A 87 5.29 -9.76 -4.81
C SER A 87 5.25 -9.62 -6.33
N SER A 88 5.35 -10.77 -7.02
CA SER A 88 5.32 -10.81 -8.47
C SER A 88 3.92 -10.54 -9.02
N PRO A 89 3.79 -10.21 -10.32
CA PRO A 89 2.47 -10.10 -10.96
C PRO A 89 1.62 -11.36 -10.81
N TYR A 90 2.24 -12.54 -10.80
CA TYR A 90 1.52 -13.82 -10.62
C TYR A 90 0.92 -13.94 -9.22
N GLU A 91 1.66 -13.55 -8.20
CA GLU A 91 1.18 -13.55 -6.80
C GLU A 91 0.07 -12.53 -6.61
N HIS A 92 0.21 -11.34 -7.19
CA HIS A 92 -0.82 -10.30 -7.18
C HIS A 92 -2.11 -10.79 -7.84
N SER A 93 -2.01 -11.44 -8.98
CA SER A 93 -3.17 -12.01 -9.67
C SER A 93 -3.88 -13.03 -8.78
N SER A 94 -3.14 -13.91 -8.11
CA SER A 94 -3.69 -14.89 -7.18
C SER A 94 -4.37 -14.23 -5.98
N LEU A 95 -3.79 -13.16 -5.43
CA LEU A 95 -4.36 -12.43 -4.30
C LEU A 95 -5.70 -11.80 -4.68
N LEU A 96 -5.75 -11.10 -5.81
CA LEU A 96 -6.97 -10.46 -6.30
C LEU A 96 -8.09 -11.48 -6.51
N GLU A 97 -7.76 -12.62 -7.12
CA GLU A 97 -8.74 -13.68 -7.39
C GLU A 97 -9.21 -14.36 -6.12
N SER A 98 -8.29 -14.80 -5.25
CA SER A 98 -8.61 -15.60 -4.07
C SER A 98 -9.33 -14.80 -2.98
N ARG A 99 -9.11 -13.50 -2.90
CA ARG A 99 -9.71 -12.61 -1.89
C ARG A 99 -10.78 -11.70 -2.43
N GLU A 100 -11.07 -11.77 -3.73
CA GLU A 100 -12.06 -10.93 -4.40
C GLU A 100 -11.86 -9.42 -4.11
N ILE A 101 -10.58 -8.99 -4.14
CA ILE A 101 -10.20 -7.60 -3.87
C ILE A 101 -10.50 -6.75 -5.11
N ASP A 102 -11.27 -5.69 -4.93
CA ASP A 102 -11.57 -4.71 -5.97
C ASP A 102 -10.53 -3.59 -5.98
N ALA A 103 -9.31 -3.94 -6.36
CA ALA A 103 -8.16 -3.04 -6.45
C ALA A 103 -7.25 -3.51 -7.58
N ARG A 104 -6.26 -2.69 -7.89
CA ARG A 104 -5.15 -3.07 -8.77
C ARG A 104 -3.86 -3.01 -7.97
N LEU A 105 -2.91 -3.88 -8.29
CA LEU A 105 -1.70 -4.04 -7.50
C LEU A 105 -0.45 -3.84 -8.37
N TYR A 106 0.43 -2.94 -7.94
CA TYR A 106 1.74 -2.76 -8.55
C TYR A 106 2.73 -3.81 -8.04
N ALA A 107 3.48 -4.40 -8.95
CA ALA A 107 4.58 -5.30 -8.62
C ALA A 107 5.91 -4.53 -8.62
N ASP A 108 6.59 -4.50 -7.48
CA ASP A 108 7.90 -3.86 -7.32
C ASP A 108 8.90 -4.84 -6.66
N PRO A 109 9.26 -5.95 -7.33
CA PRO A 109 10.09 -7.00 -6.72
C PRO A 109 11.47 -6.55 -6.26
N SER A 110 12.03 -5.50 -6.85
CA SER A 110 13.34 -4.94 -6.45
C SER A 110 13.27 -4.06 -5.20
N ALA A 111 12.06 -3.72 -4.73
CA ALA A 111 11.83 -2.78 -3.63
C ALA A 111 12.38 -1.37 -3.89
N GLU A 112 12.59 -1.00 -5.13
CA GLU A 112 13.09 0.35 -5.48
C GLU A 112 12.12 1.46 -5.05
N LEU A 113 10.81 1.18 -5.11
CA LEU A 113 9.81 2.17 -4.69
C LEU A 113 9.87 2.43 -3.18
N ALA A 114 10.24 1.43 -2.38
CA ALA A 114 10.47 1.62 -0.96
C ALA A 114 11.57 2.66 -0.70
N GLU A 115 12.63 2.63 -1.50
CA GLU A 115 13.73 3.60 -1.41
C GLU A 115 13.29 4.99 -1.91
N GLN A 116 12.57 5.04 -3.03
CA GLN A 116 12.10 6.31 -3.60
C GLN A 116 11.13 7.04 -2.67
N TYR A 117 10.30 6.29 -1.93
CA TYR A 117 9.35 6.84 -0.97
C TYR A 117 9.92 6.93 0.45
N ASN A 118 11.19 6.54 0.64
CA ASN A 118 11.89 6.51 1.93
C ASN A 118 11.15 5.67 2.99
N ILE A 119 10.63 4.53 2.57
CA ILE A 119 9.92 3.57 3.44
C ILE A 119 10.48 2.15 3.33
N PRO A 120 11.81 1.94 3.33
CA PRO A 120 12.36 0.59 3.27
C PRO A 120 12.11 -0.16 4.58
N ASN A 121 11.87 -1.46 4.46
CA ASN A 121 11.69 -2.36 5.59
C ASN A 121 12.52 -3.63 5.36
N PRO A 122 13.84 -3.58 5.64
CA PRO A 122 14.67 -4.79 5.55
C PRO A 122 14.24 -5.78 6.61
N LEU A 123 14.06 -7.06 6.21
CA LEU A 123 13.57 -8.10 7.09
C LEU A 123 14.74 -8.85 7.73
N ASP A 124 14.73 -8.94 9.06
CA ASP A 124 15.77 -9.63 9.81
C ASP A 124 15.75 -11.14 9.59
N ASP A 125 14.57 -11.71 9.38
CA ASP A 125 14.38 -13.16 9.24
C ASP A 125 14.47 -13.65 7.79
N MET A 126 14.62 -12.76 6.82
CA MET A 126 14.76 -13.10 5.41
C MET A 126 15.95 -12.37 4.79
N THR A 127 17.13 -12.98 4.92
CA THR A 127 18.36 -12.41 4.38
C THR A 127 18.26 -12.14 2.89
N GLY A 128 18.58 -10.90 2.49
CA GLY A 128 18.55 -10.48 1.09
C GLY A 128 17.19 -10.03 0.60
N VAL A 129 16.17 -9.97 1.47
CA VAL A 129 14.83 -9.49 1.13
C VAL A 129 14.54 -8.19 1.85
N THR A 130 14.10 -7.19 1.11
CA THR A 130 13.58 -5.93 1.64
C THR A 130 12.15 -5.78 1.16
N GLU A 131 11.24 -5.43 2.07
CA GLU A 131 9.86 -5.12 1.71
C GLU A 131 9.61 -3.61 1.77
N HIS A 132 8.44 -3.21 1.31
CA HIS A 132 7.91 -1.89 1.60
C HIS A 132 7.40 -1.86 3.04
N ARG A 133 7.71 -0.80 3.78
CA ARG A 133 7.08 -0.56 5.08
C ARG A 133 5.59 -0.33 4.83
N PRO A 134 4.68 -0.90 5.63
CA PRO A 134 3.26 -0.60 5.50
C PRO A 134 3.01 0.91 5.57
N ALA A 135 2.36 1.44 4.55
CA ALA A 135 2.09 2.87 4.44
C ALA A 135 0.86 3.09 3.57
N ILE A 136 0.12 4.16 3.86
CA ILE A 136 -1.05 4.55 3.09
C ILE A 136 -0.95 6.05 2.77
N PHE A 137 -1.08 6.37 1.49
CA PHE A 137 -1.10 7.74 0.97
C PHE A 137 -2.42 7.97 0.25
N LEU A 138 -3.15 9.00 0.65
CA LEU A 138 -4.27 9.50 -0.15
C LEU A 138 -3.74 10.59 -1.06
N LEU A 139 -3.84 10.37 -2.37
CA LEU A 139 -3.30 11.26 -3.40
C LEU A 139 -4.40 11.93 -4.19
N ASP A 140 -4.20 13.21 -4.55
CA ASP A 140 -5.04 13.89 -5.53
C ASP A 140 -4.60 13.56 -6.96
N THR A 141 -5.21 14.19 -7.95
CA THR A 141 -4.93 13.94 -9.36
C THR A 141 -3.53 14.38 -9.81
N GLU A 142 -2.84 15.16 -9.00
CA GLU A 142 -1.45 15.61 -9.25
C GLU A 142 -0.44 14.87 -8.38
N ARG A 143 -0.85 13.80 -7.70
CA ARG A 143 -0.06 13.01 -6.75
C ARG A 143 0.39 13.79 -5.51
N THR A 144 -0.35 14.83 -5.16
CA THR A 144 -0.13 15.56 -3.90
C THR A 144 -0.76 14.79 -2.75
N VAL A 145 0.01 14.60 -1.68
CA VAL A 145 -0.44 13.86 -0.49
C VAL A 145 -1.49 14.66 0.26
N GLN A 146 -2.66 14.08 0.43
CA GLN A 146 -3.78 14.65 1.22
C GLN A 146 -3.85 14.05 2.62
N TYR A 147 -3.42 12.81 2.76
CA TYR A 147 -3.33 12.08 4.03
C TYR A 147 -2.18 11.06 3.91
N VAL A 148 -1.48 10.84 5.01
CA VAL A 148 -0.42 9.84 5.07
C VAL A 148 -0.41 9.11 6.41
N TRP A 149 -0.23 7.80 6.35
CA TRP A 149 0.12 6.97 7.49
C TRP A 149 1.29 6.08 7.09
N VAL A 150 2.31 6.01 7.93
CA VAL A 150 3.46 5.11 7.74
C VAL A 150 3.70 4.37 9.05
N ALA A 151 3.85 3.05 8.99
CA ALA A 151 4.07 2.22 10.16
C ALA A 151 5.35 2.64 10.91
N THR A 152 5.25 2.77 12.23
CA THR A 152 6.37 3.07 13.12
C THR A 152 6.81 1.86 13.91
N GLU A 153 6.06 0.77 13.80
CA GLU A 153 6.34 -0.51 14.46
C GLU A 153 5.86 -1.66 13.56
N TRP A 154 6.27 -2.87 13.87
CA TRP A 154 5.89 -4.05 13.12
C TRP A 154 5.42 -5.15 14.07
N PRO A 155 4.24 -5.76 13.88
CA PRO A 155 3.21 -5.32 12.91
C PRO A 155 2.48 -4.07 13.37
N ALA A 156 1.93 -3.29 12.42
CA ALA A 156 1.12 -2.12 12.70
C ALA A 156 0.03 -1.96 11.66
N PHE A 157 -1.08 -1.39 12.07
CA PHE A 157 -2.22 -1.12 11.21
C PHE A 157 -2.66 0.32 11.35
N PRO A 158 -3.15 0.96 10.28
CA PRO A 158 -3.61 2.33 10.35
C PRO A 158 -4.94 2.45 11.12
N ASP A 159 -5.27 3.68 11.52
CA ASP A 159 -6.62 3.99 11.97
C ASP A 159 -7.52 4.21 10.74
N TYR A 160 -8.35 3.24 10.44
CA TYR A 160 -9.20 3.25 9.26
C TYR A 160 -10.29 4.34 9.33
N ASP A 161 -10.69 4.76 10.52
CA ASP A 161 -11.63 5.86 10.69
C ASP A 161 -11.01 7.20 10.31
N GLU A 162 -9.71 7.40 10.57
CA GLU A 162 -8.97 8.57 10.10
C GLU A 162 -8.88 8.59 8.58
N ILE A 163 -8.67 7.44 7.96
CA ILE A 163 -8.64 7.31 6.49
C ILE A 163 -10.02 7.66 5.92
N ALA A 164 -11.08 7.14 6.51
CA ALA A 164 -12.46 7.44 6.09
C ALA A 164 -12.75 8.95 6.15
N THR A 165 -12.32 9.60 7.22
CA THR A 165 -12.46 11.05 7.38
C THR A 165 -11.68 11.80 6.30
N ALA A 166 -10.44 11.42 6.05
CA ALA A 166 -9.59 12.04 5.02
C ALA A 166 -10.21 11.88 3.62
N ILE A 167 -10.72 10.72 3.29
CA ILE A 167 -11.42 10.48 2.02
C ILE A 167 -12.63 11.40 1.90
N SER A 168 -13.43 11.50 2.95
CA SER A 168 -14.63 12.37 2.98
C SER A 168 -14.28 13.85 2.79
N GLU A 169 -13.16 14.31 3.34
CA GLU A 169 -12.73 15.70 3.24
C GLU A 169 -12.12 16.07 1.88
N HIS A 170 -11.61 15.08 1.13
CA HIS A 170 -10.86 15.32 -0.11
C HIS A 170 -11.51 14.74 -1.37
N THR A 171 -12.76 14.31 -1.27
CA THR A 171 -13.54 13.76 -2.42
C THR A 171 -14.87 14.44 -2.66
#